data_0e4796ac2aa27c198f5d73da2d2f0cad
#
_entry.id   0e4796ac2aa27c198f5d73da2d2f0cad
#
_cell.length_a   1.000
_cell.length_b   1.000
_cell.length_c   1.000
_cell.angle_alpha   90.00
_cell.angle_beta   90.00
_cell.angle_gamma   90.00
#
_symmetry.space_group_name_H-M   'P 1'
#
loop_
_entity.id
_entity.type
_entity.pdbx_description
1 polymer ?
#
loop_
_entity_poly.entity_id
_entity_poly.type
_entity_poly.pdbx_seq_one_letter_code
_entity_poly.pdbx_strand_id
1 'polypeptide(L)'
;SDKITIDASGKINIDAMADAQDVYVRVSSTSGGMNDSKKLTIKSSDIFEINKFGFEDEDKTKFKRIDVTKNFNYSDEVTFVAATYNNLGALTSIALKKAYGDQLTIGANKVTMSLDLPDTFDKVNDKFNAFVLTKLSSDGETAVDENMTAAKNGTSVNVANIPAFDTGAKVVVLALKKDADETDVKSEDILYFTQITAADIADNALTIPAYEAGMQIKLSGNINGVHTVVKTVAE
;
A
#
# COMPACT_ATOMS: atom_id res chain seq x y z
N SER A 1 -11.58 -11.52 16.85
CA SER A 1 -11.97 -10.94 15.58
C SER A 1 -12.34 -12.06 14.62
N ASP A 2 -13.54 -12.03 14.06
CA ASP A 2 -14.08 -13.08 13.18
C ASP A 2 -13.39 -13.16 11.82
N LYS A 3 -12.42 -12.29 11.60
CA LYS A 3 -11.69 -12.14 10.33
C LYS A 3 -10.38 -12.94 10.27
N ILE A 4 -9.91 -13.47 11.41
CA ILE A 4 -8.73 -14.33 11.47
C ILE A 4 -9.15 -15.63 12.15
N THR A 5 -9.02 -16.75 11.44
CA THR A 5 -9.36 -18.08 11.92
C THR A 5 -8.19 -19.04 11.74
N ILE A 6 -8.18 -20.12 12.49
CA ILE A 6 -7.24 -21.24 12.31
C ILE A 6 -8.07 -22.45 11.94
N ASP A 7 -7.72 -23.10 10.83
CA ASP A 7 -8.37 -24.35 10.43
C ASP A 7 -7.82 -25.58 11.18
N ALA A 8 -8.45 -26.72 10.97
CA ALA A 8 -8.07 -27.97 11.63
C ALA A 8 -6.65 -28.46 11.27
N SER A 9 -6.05 -27.93 10.21
CA SER A 9 -4.65 -28.22 9.80
C SER A 9 -3.64 -27.25 10.41
N GLY A 10 -4.11 -26.28 11.21
CA GLY A 10 -3.27 -25.24 11.82
C GLY A 10 -2.94 -24.06 10.89
N LYS A 11 -3.59 -23.93 9.74
CA LYS A 11 -3.42 -22.79 8.86
C LYS A 11 -4.20 -21.58 9.34
N ILE A 12 -3.56 -20.43 9.30
CA ILE A 12 -4.19 -19.13 9.58
C ILE A 12 -4.87 -18.65 8.31
N ASN A 13 -6.17 -18.37 8.40
CA ASN A 13 -6.99 -17.80 7.33
C ASN A 13 -7.33 -16.35 7.71
N ILE A 14 -7.14 -15.43 6.77
CA ILE A 14 -7.40 -14.00 6.93
C ILE A 14 -8.40 -13.58 5.86
N ASP A 15 -9.60 -13.16 6.28
CA ASP A 15 -10.65 -12.71 5.32
C ASP A 15 -10.44 -11.26 4.90
N ALA A 16 -10.26 -10.37 5.87
CA ALA A 16 -9.94 -8.98 5.61
C ALA A 16 -9.16 -8.42 6.80
N MET A 17 -8.15 -7.63 6.53
CA MET A 17 -7.34 -7.02 7.56
C MET A 17 -6.91 -5.62 7.15
N ALA A 18 -7.47 -4.63 7.82
CA ALA A 18 -7.07 -3.24 7.66
C ALA A 18 -5.88 -2.90 8.56
N ASP A 19 -5.83 -3.49 9.76
CA ASP A 19 -4.88 -3.16 10.83
C ASP A 19 -4.04 -4.35 11.26
N ALA A 20 -2.97 -4.07 12.00
CA ALA A 20 -2.25 -5.08 12.74
C ALA A 20 -3.17 -5.72 13.78
N GLN A 21 -3.21 -7.04 13.83
CA GLN A 21 -4.02 -7.79 14.77
C GLN A 21 -3.18 -8.75 15.60
N ASP A 22 -3.46 -8.79 16.91
CA ASP A 22 -2.91 -9.78 17.80
C ASP A 22 -3.77 -11.06 17.78
N VAL A 23 -3.15 -12.16 17.41
CA VAL A 23 -3.75 -13.48 17.39
C VAL A 23 -3.11 -14.34 18.47
N TYR A 24 -3.91 -14.92 19.34
CA TYR A 24 -3.44 -15.86 20.36
C TYR A 24 -3.68 -17.28 19.86
N VAL A 25 -2.60 -17.96 19.50
CA VAL A 25 -2.64 -19.39 19.16
C VAL A 25 -2.48 -20.20 20.44
N ARG A 26 -3.50 -20.98 20.79
CA ARG A 26 -3.48 -21.88 21.92
C ARG A 26 -3.46 -23.33 21.45
N VAL A 27 -2.50 -24.10 21.95
CA VAL A 27 -2.44 -25.53 21.74
C VAL A 27 -2.81 -26.22 23.06
N SER A 28 -3.78 -27.12 23.00
CA SER A 28 -4.23 -27.91 24.17
C SER A 28 -4.10 -29.40 23.87
N SER A 29 -3.49 -30.16 24.78
CA SER A 29 -3.47 -31.62 24.68
C SER A 29 -4.80 -32.21 25.11
N THR A 30 -5.34 -33.18 24.36
CA THR A 30 -6.56 -33.90 24.69
C THR A 30 -6.39 -34.92 25.84
N SER A 31 -5.14 -35.26 26.18
CA SER A 31 -4.79 -36.20 27.26
C SER A 31 -4.45 -35.55 28.61
N GLY A 32 -4.78 -34.29 28.75
CA GLY A 32 -4.77 -33.54 30.01
C GLY A 32 -3.37 -33.08 30.45
N GLY A 33 -3.09 -31.83 30.32
CA GLY A 33 -2.10 -31.14 31.13
C GLY A 33 -1.12 -30.21 30.49
N MET A 34 -0.91 -30.21 29.19
CA MET A 34 -0.05 -29.18 28.53
C MET A 34 -0.88 -28.22 27.73
N ASN A 35 -0.95 -26.99 28.21
CA ASN A 35 -1.50 -25.85 27.45
C ASN A 35 -0.36 -24.87 27.21
N ASP A 36 -0.11 -24.54 25.97
CA ASP A 36 0.78 -23.45 25.60
C ASP A 36 0.02 -22.44 24.75
N SER A 37 0.34 -21.16 24.89
CA SER A 37 -0.25 -20.10 24.10
C SER A 37 0.81 -19.13 23.63
N LYS A 38 0.81 -18.82 22.34
CA LYS A 38 1.70 -17.83 21.73
C LYS A 38 0.90 -16.70 21.15
N LYS A 39 1.28 -15.47 21.48
CA LYS A 39 0.80 -14.27 20.84
C LYS A 39 1.55 -14.07 19.53
N LEU A 40 0.82 -13.87 18.43
CA LEU A 40 1.34 -13.46 17.12
C LEU A 40 0.69 -12.13 16.77
N THR A 41 1.50 -11.17 16.37
CA THR A 41 0.98 -9.92 15.76
C THR A 41 1.10 -10.04 14.26
N ILE A 42 -0.02 -10.03 13.54
CA ILE A 42 -0.09 -10.12 12.08
C ILE A 42 -0.41 -8.72 11.55
N LYS A 43 0.39 -8.24 10.61
CA LYS A 43 0.18 -6.98 9.90
C LYS A 43 -0.28 -7.24 8.48
N SER A 44 -1.01 -6.31 7.87
CA SER A 44 -1.40 -6.42 6.47
C SER A 44 -0.20 -6.57 5.53
N SER A 45 0.92 -5.93 5.87
CA SER A 45 2.19 -6.06 5.14
C SER A 45 2.80 -7.46 5.18
N ASP A 46 2.38 -8.31 6.11
CA ASP A 46 2.91 -9.67 6.26
C ASP A 46 2.17 -10.68 5.38
N ILE A 47 1.02 -10.30 4.81
CA ILE A 47 0.21 -11.18 3.95
C ILE A 47 0.93 -11.48 2.65
N PHE A 48 1.58 -10.48 2.08
CA PHE A 48 2.34 -10.60 0.84
C PHE A 48 3.75 -10.05 1.00
N GLU A 49 4.71 -10.74 0.39
CA GLU A 49 6.11 -10.31 0.31
C GLU A 49 6.54 -10.25 -1.15
N ILE A 50 7.13 -9.13 -1.58
CA ILE A 50 7.72 -8.99 -2.90
C ILE A 50 9.10 -9.63 -2.88
N ASN A 51 9.29 -10.69 -3.65
CA ASN A 51 10.58 -11.37 -3.78
C ASN A 51 11.48 -10.69 -4.80
N LYS A 52 10.90 -10.37 -5.95
CA LYS A 52 11.56 -9.66 -7.04
C LYS A 52 10.56 -9.12 -8.05
N PHE A 53 11.03 -8.25 -8.89
CA PHE A 53 10.33 -7.81 -10.08
C PHE A 53 11.18 -8.07 -11.32
N GLY A 54 10.50 -8.33 -12.46
CA GLY A 54 11.14 -8.72 -13.71
C GLY A 54 10.86 -7.75 -14.83
N PHE A 55 11.82 -7.61 -15.72
CA PHE A 55 11.71 -6.86 -16.96
C PHE A 55 11.53 -7.81 -18.14
N GLU A 56 11.02 -7.31 -19.27
CA GLU A 56 10.77 -8.10 -20.47
C GLU A 56 12.06 -8.31 -21.28
N ASP A 57 12.91 -7.29 -21.30
CA ASP A 57 14.12 -7.21 -22.08
C ASP A 57 15.38 -6.99 -21.21
N GLU A 58 16.55 -7.24 -21.81
CA GLU A 58 17.85 -7.00 -21.16
C GLU A 58 18.10 -5.50 -20.90
N ASP A 59 17.56 -4.64 -21.75
CA ASP A 59 17.69 -3.18 -21.64
C ASP A 59 16.79 -2.60 -20.55
N LYS A 60 15.87 -3.39 -19.99
CA LYS A 60 14.96 -3.00 -18.93
C LYS A 60 14.10 -1.77 -19.31
N THR A 61 13.58 -1.78 -20.53
CA THR A 61 12.71 -0.71 -21.04
C THR A 61 11.24 -0.95 -20.70
N LYS A 62 10.88 -2.22 -20.43
CA LYS A 62 9.51 -2.61 -20.13
C LYS A 62 9.45 -3.54 -18.92
N PHE A 63 8.69 -3.15 -17.94
CA PHE A 63 8.41 -3.99 -16.79
C PHE A 63 7.34 -5.02 -17.12
N LYS A 64 7.50 -6.25 -16.65
CA LYS A 64 6.65 -7.38 -17.03
C LYS A 64 5.90 -8.02 -15.86
N ARG A 65 6.54 -8.15 -14.69
CA ARG A 65 5.95 -8.92 -13.60
C ARG A 65 6.49 -8.59 -12.23
N ILE A 66 5.68 -8.87 -11.21
CA ILE A 66 6.08 -8.95 -9.80
C ILE A 66 6.03 -10.42 -9.38
N ASP A 67 7.11 -10.91 -8.80
CA ASP A 67 7.15 -12.21 -8.13
C ASP A 67 6.89 -11.96 -6.64
N VAL A 68 5.83 -12.56 -6.10
CA VAL A 68 5.40 -12.35 -4.71
C VAL A 68 5.19 -13.69 -4.00
N THR A 69 5.44 -13.72 -2.69
CA THR A 69 5.00 -14.80 -1.82
C THR A 69 3.75 -14.38 -1.07
N LYS A 70 2.70 -15.18 -1.16
CA LYS A 70 1.50 -15.06 -0.32
C LYS A 70 1.70 -15.93 0.92
N ASN A 71 1.77 -15.30 2.09
CA ASN A 71 2.10 -15.98 3.35
C ASN A 71 0.87 -16.55 4.06
N PHE A 72 -0.31 -15.92 3.86
CA PHE A 72 -1.55 -16.31 4.53
C PHE A 72 -2.68 -16.49 3.53
N ASN A 73 -3.72 -17.22 3.93
CA ASN A 73 -4.95 -17.29 3.15
C ASN A 73 -5.72 -15.98 3.28
N TYR A 74 -5.70 -15.21 2.21
CA TYR A 74 -6.34 -13.90 2.06
C TYR A 74 -7.20 -13.94 0.82
N SER A 75 -8.46 -13.50 0.89
CA SER A 75 -9.44 -13.59 -0.19
C SER A 75 -9.80 -12.26 -0.80
N ASP A 76 -9.65 -11.17 -0.05
CA ASP A 76 -10.07 -9.84 -0.46
C ASP A 76 -9.19 -9.21 -1.55
N GLU A 77 -9.55 -8.02 -2.02
CA GLU A 77 -8.82 -7.30 -3.08
C GLU A 77 -7.37 -7.02 -2.68
N VAL A 78 -6.48 -7.23 -3.61
CA VAL A 78 -5.07 -6.88 -3.54
C VAL A 78 -4.69 -6.08 -4.78
N THR A 79 -3.99 -4.96 -4.60
CA THR A 79 -3.48 -4.13 -5.68
C THR A 79 -1.97 -4.22 -5.75
N PHE A 80 -1.46 -4.64 -6.91
CA PHE A 80 -0.06 -4.60 -7.26
C PHE A 80 0.23 -3.29 -7.97
N VAL A 81 1.31 -2.61 -7.55
CA VAL A 81 1.71 -1.32 -8.11
C VAL A 81 3.14 -1.43 -8.61
N ALA A 82 3.39 -0.96 -9.82
CA ALA A 82 4.72 -0.69 -10.36
C ALA A 82 4.83 0.79 -10.67
N ALA A 83 5.87 1.46 -10.17
CA ALA A 83 6.01 2.89 -10.31
C ALA A 83 7.47 3.30 -10.57
N THR A 84 7.66 4.34 -11.38
CA THR A 84 8.95 4.96 -11.62
C THR A 84 8.96 6.39 -11.11
N TYR A 85 10.13 6.82 -10.64
CA TYR A 85 10.34 8.14 -10.09
C TYR A 85 11.64 8.70 -10.65
N ASN A 86 11.64 9.99 -10.97
CA ASN A 86 12.86 10.67 -11.35
C ASN A 86 13.79 10.88 -10.13
N ASN A 87 14.96 11.44 -10.37
CA ASN A 87 15.98 11.74 -9.33
C ASN A 87 15.49 12.74 -8.27
N LEU A 88 14.42 13.50 -8.53
CA LEU A 88 13.79 14.42 -7.59
C LEU A 88 12.64 13.76 -6.79
N GLY A 89 12.37 12.47 -7.04
CA GLY A 89 11.30 11.73 -6.38
C GLY A 89 9.90 11.93 -6.97
N ALA A 90 9.77 12.69 -8.07
CA ALA A 90 8.48 12.83 -8.74
C ALA A 90 8.13 11.56 -9.52
N LEU A 91 6.86 11.16 -9.43
CA LEU A 91 6.31 10.02 -10.17
C LEU A 91 6.38 10.30 -11.67
N THR A 92 6.94 9.38 -12.45
CA THR A 92 7.08 9.51 -13.90
C THR A 92 6.22 8.51 -14.68
N SER A 93 5.95 7.35 -14.10
CA SER A 93 5.02 6.37 -14.66
C SER A 93 4.50 5.45 -13.56
N ILE A 94 3.28 4.93 -13.72
CA ILE A 94 2.66 4.00 -12.79
C ILE A 94 1.74 3.03 -13.50
N ALA A 95 1.73 1.78 -13.04
CA ALA A 95 0.75 0.77 -13.44
C ALA A 95 0.16 0.10 -12.21
N LEU A 96 -1.13 -0.17 -12.28
CA LEU A 96 -1.90 -0.89 -11.27
C LEU A 96 -2.39 -2.22 -11.83
N LYS A 97 -2.39 -3.25 -10.99
CA LYS A 97 -3.03 -4.54 -11.27
C LYS A 97 -3.82 -4.97 -10.05
N LYS A 98 -5.13 -4.93 -10.16
CA LYS A 98 -6.04 -5.47 -9.14
C LYS A 98 -6.21 -6.98 -9.33
N ALA A 99 -6.30 -7.70 -8.23
CA ALA A 99 -6.61 -9.12 -8.17
C ALA A 99 -7.32 -9.42 -6.86
N TYR A 100 -7.96 -10.57 -6.76
CA TYR A 100 -8.45 -11.08 -5.48
C TYR A 100 -7.45 -12.06 -4.90
N GLY A 101 -7.31 -12.05 -3.58
CA GLY A 101 -6.35 -12.90 -2.91
C GLY A 101 -6.59 -14.39 -3.12
N ASP A 102 -7.84 -14.84 -3.30
CA ASP A 102 -8.20 -16.22 -3.60
C ASP A 102 -7.71 -16.70 -5.00
N GLN A 103 -7.45 -15.76 -5.91
CA GLN A 103 -6.83 -16.05 -7.23
C GLN A 103 -5.33 -16.35 -7.12
N LEU A 104 -4.74 -16.13 -5.95
CA LEU A 104 -3.33 -16.35 -5.67
C LEU A 104 -3.17 -17.54 -4.72
N THR A 105 -2.25 -18.44 -5.04
CA THR A 105 -1.93 -19.59 -4.17
C THR A 105 -1.06 -19.16 -3.00
N ILE A 106 -1.21 -19.83 -1.84
CA ILE A 106 -0.22 -19.67 -0.76
C ILE A 106 1.14 -20.13 -1.27
N GLY A 107 2.17 -19.34 -1.02
CA GLY A 107 3.51 -19.52 -1.55
C GLY A 107 3.81 -18.58 -2.71
N ALA A 108 4.68 -19.01 -3.61
CA ALA A 108 5.18 -18.19 -4.70
C ALA A 108 4.15 -17.98 -5.82
N ASN A 109 3.97 -16.73 -6.22
CA ASN A 109 3.10 -16.32 -7.31
C ASN A 109 3.87 -15.40 -8.28
N LYS A 110 3.44 -15.40 -9.54
CA LYS A 110 3.93 -14.49 -10.59
C LYS A 110 2.76 -13.63 -11.07
N VAL A 111 2.78 -12.35 -10.75
CA VAL A 111 1.76 -11.40 -11.18
C VAL A 111 2.25 -10.68 -12.41
N THR A 112 1.67 -11.00 -13.55
CA THR A 112 1.97 -10.32 -14.81
C THR A 112 1.29 -8.98 -14.85
N MET A 113 2.06 -7.95 -15.13
CA MET A 113 1.60 -6.58 -15.36
C MET A 113 2.59 -5.88 -16.30
N SER A 114 2.17 -4.80 -16.94
CA SER A 114 3.01 -4.08 -17.89
C SER A 114 3.13 -2.62 -17.49
N LEU A 115 4.34 -2.12 -17.51
CA LEU A 115 4.64 -0.71 -17.37
C LEU A 115 5.76 -0.37 -18.35
N ASP A 116 5.49 0.48 -19.32
CA ASP A 116 6.50 1.04 -20.19
C ASP A 116 7.28 2.11 -19.41
N LEU A 117 8.60 1.98 -19.38
CA LEU A 117 9.43 2.99 -18.76
C LEU A 117 9.45 4.23 -19.67
N PRO A 118 9.40 5.45 -19.11
CA PRO A 118 9.57 6.66 -19.91
C PRO A 118 10.90 6.64 -20.67
N ASP A 119 10.93 7.18 -21.88
CA ASP A 119 12.16 7.32 -22.67
C ASP A 119 13.25 8.13 -21.94
N THR A 120 12.82 9.00 -21.02
CA THR A 120 13.69 9.81 -20.17
C THR A 120 14.17 9.07 -18.91
N PHE A 121 13.81 7.81 -18.70
CA PHE A 121 14.17 7.06 -17.51
C PHE A 121 15.69 6.81 -17.46
N ASP A 122 16.34 7.42 -16.46
CA ASP A 122 17.76 7.26 -16.21
C ASP A 122 17.99 6.08 -15.24
N LYS A 123 18.48 4.96 -15.75
CA LYS A 123 18.75 3.73 -14.98
C LYS A 123 19.72 3.91 -13.80
N VAL A 124 20.46 5.01 -13.75
CA VAL A 124 21.44 5.30 -12.69
C VAL A 124 20.81 6.14 -11.59
N ASN A 125 20.06 7.18 -11.94
CA ASN A 125 19.56 8.18 -11.01
C ASN A 125 18.07 8.02 -10.67
N ASP A 126 17.28 7.46 -11.59
CA ASP A 126 15.85 7.26 -11.38
C ASP A 126 15.57 5.95 -10.63
N LYS A 127 14.41 5.88 -9.97
CA LYS A 127 14.04 4.74 -9.15
C LYS A 127 12.86 3.99 -9.78
N PHE A 128 12.93 2.68 -9.69
CA PHE A 128 11.80 1.79 -9.94
C PHE A 128 11.40 1.10 -8.63
N ASN A 129 10.12 1.18 -8.27
CA ASN A 129 9.57 0.51 -7.09
C ASN A 129 8.36 -0.34 -7.46
N ALA A 130 8.21 -1.44 -6.74
CA ALA A 130 7.03 -2.28 -6.79
C ALA A 130 6.42 -2.39 -5.38
N PHE A 131 5.08 -2.41 -5.31
CA PHE A 131 4.35 -2.48 -4.05
C PHE A 131 3.22 -3.50 -4.15
N VAL A 132 2.84 -4.05 -3.02
CA VAL A 132 1.65 -4.87 -2.85
C VAL A 132 0.83 -4.25 -1.73
N LEU A 133 -0.42 -3.94 -2.04
CA LEU A 133 -1.36 -3.31 -1.12
C LEU A 133 -2.57 -4.22 -0.95
N THR A 134 -2.96 -4.48 0.27
CA THR A 134 -4.18 -5.24 0.57
C THR A 134 -5.44 -4.44 0.28
N LYS A 135 -5.33 -3.12 0.11
CA LYS A 135 -6.40 -2.24 -0.35
C LYS A 135 -5.82 -0.90 -0.81
N LEU A 136 -6.18 -0.45 -1.99
CA LEU A 136 -5.84 0.89 -2.49
C LEU A 136 -7.06 1.81 -2.52
N SER A 137 -8.19 1.30 -2.99
CA SER A 137 -9.44 2.04 -3.08
C SER A 137 -10.15 2.09 -1.72
N SER A 138 -10.84 3.19 -1.41
CA SER A 138 -11.66 3.27 -0.20
C SER A 138 -12.97 2.50 -0.38
N ASP A 139 -13.53 2.02 0.72
CA ASP A 139 -14.86 1.38 0.78
C ASP A 139 -15.97 2.36 1.15
N GLY A 140 -15.74 3.65 0.92
CA GLY A 140 -16.69 4.72 1.18
C GLY A 140 -16.58 5.35 2.58
N GLU A 141 -15.79 4.79 3.48
CA GLU A 141 -15.48 5.42 4.77
C GLU A 141 -14.18 6.22 4.66
N THR A 142 -14.31 7.47 4.26
CA THR A 142 -13.20 8.42 4.20
C THR A 142 -13.28 9.36 5.39
N ALA A 143 -12.31 9.30 6.30
CA ALA A 143 -12.19 10.28 7.35
C ALA A 143 -11.41 11.49 6.84
N VAL A 144 -11.99 12.67 6.97
CA VAL A 144 -11.31 13.95 6.70
C VAL A 144 -10.74 14.47 8.02
N ASP A 145 -9.42 14.62 8.09
CA ASP A 145 -8.80 15.33 9.22
C ASP A 145 -8.80 16.83 8.92
N GLU A 146 -9.67 17.57 9.63
CA GLU A 146 -9.82 19.02 9.46
C GLU A 146 -8.56 19.81 9.85
N ASN A 147 -7.67 19.22 10.67
CA ASN A 147 -6.43 19.87 11.09
C ASN A 147 -5.33 19.71 10.05
N MET A 148 -5.38 18.66 9.23
CA MET A 148 -4.42 18.45 8.13
C MET A 148 -4.58 19.57 7.10
N THR A 149 -3.50 20.18 6.70
CA THR A 149 -3.49 21.22 5.65
C THR A 149 -2.70 20.78 4.44
N ALA A 150 -3.12 21.23 3.28
CA ALA A 150 -2.42 21.00 2.02
C ALA A 150 -2.35 22.30 1.24
N ALA A 151 -1.13 22.78 1.00
CA ALA A 151 -0.90 24.08 0.36
C ALA A 151 0.06 23.94 -0.82
N LYS A 152 -0.27 24.59 -1.93
CA LYS A 152 0.60 24.68 -3.10
C LYS A 152 1.93 25.33 -2.77
N ASN A 153 3.01 24.73 -3.26
CA ASN A 153 4.36 25.27 -3.20
C ASN A 153 5.06 25.07 -4.55
N GLY A 154 4.89 26.03 -5.47
CA GLY A 154 5.40 25.91 -6.84
C GLY A 154 4.71 24.77 -7.60
N THR A 155 5.48 23.76 -7.99
CA THR A 155 5.01 22.53 -8.66
C THR A 155 4.75 21.37 -7.71
N SER A 156 4.78 21.62 -6.40
CA SER A 156 4.57 20.62 -5.36
C SER A 156 3.47 21.07 -4.38
N VAL A 157 3.11 20.18 -3.48
CA VAL A 157 2.18 20.45 -2.38
C VAL A 157 2.87 20.13 -1.06
N ASN A 158 2.84 21.08 -0.14
CA ASN A 158 3.21 20.83 1.25
C ASN A 158 1.98 20.40 2.04
N VAL A 159 2.05 19.23 2.63
CA VAL A 159 1.05 18.69 3.56
C VAL A 159 1.59 18.87 4.97
N ALA A 160 0.82 19.47 5.86
CA ALA A 160 1.22 19.70 7.25
C ALA A 160 0.12 19.28 8.22
N ASN A 161 0.49 19.21 9.50
CA ASN A 161 -0.37 18.69 10.58
C ASN A 161 -0.87 17.26 10.31
N ILE A 162 0.00 16.44 9.72
CA ILE A 162 -0.31 15.04 9.47
C ILE A 162 -0.48 14.33 10.83
N PRO A 163 -1.57 13.59 11.05
CA PRO A 163 -1.76 12.83 12.27
C PRO A 163 -0.61 11.84 12.52
N ALA A 164 -0.30 11.60 13.79
CA ALA A 164 0.76 10.64 14.14
C ALA A 164 0.40 9.23 13.68
N PHE A 165 1.33 8.58 12.99
CA PHE A 165 1.20 7.19 12.59
C PHE A 165 1.50 6.26 13.78
N ASP A 166 0.89 5.09 13.77
CA ASP A 166 1.29 4.02 14.67
C ASP A 166 2.74 3.59 14.39
N THR A 167 3.44 3.23 15.44
CA THR A 167 4.84 2.85 15.36
C THR A 167 5.04 1.68 14.38
N GLY A 168 5.82 1.92 13.32
CA GLY A 168 6.14 0.94 12.29
C GLY A 168 5.01 0.70 11.27
N ALA A 169 3.92 1.47 11.32
CA ALA A 169 2.92 1.43 10.26
C ALA A 169 3.51 1.93 8.94
N LYS A 170 3.15 1.26 7.84
CA LYS A 170 3.39 1.73 6.49
C LYS A 170 2.13 2.43 5.99
N VAL A 171 2.31 3.62 5.49
CA VAL A 171 1.22 4.47 4.99
C VAL A 171 1.42 4.74 3.51
N VAL A 172 0.39 4.50 2.73
CA VAL A 172 0.33 4.88 1.33
C VAL A 172 -0.02 6.36 1.25
N VAL A 173 0.79 7.12 0.53
CA VAL A 173 0.51 8.50 0.13
C VAL A 173 0.09 8.47 -1.33
N LEU A 174 -1.12 8.92 -1.59
CA LEU A 174 -1.73 8.92 -2.91
C LEU A 174 -2.24 10.33 -3.20
N ALA A 175 -1.79 10.93 -4.30
CA ALA A 175 -2.34 12.16 -4.83
C ALA A 175 -3.11 11.85 -6.12
N LEU A 176 -4.37 12.25 -6.15
CA LEU A 176 -5.31 11.98 -7.23
C LEU A 176 -5.72 13.28 -7.93
N LYS A 177 -6.08 13.17 -9.19
CA LYS A 177 -6.75 14.26 -9.92
C LYS A 177 -8.08 14.62 -9.25
N LYS A 178 -8.53 15.85 -9.48
CA LYS A 178 -9.76 16.43 -8.89
C LYS A 178 -10.99 15.53 -9.03
N ASP A 179 -11.19 14.93 -10.20
CA ASP A 179 -12.37 14.16 -10.56
C ASP A 179 -12.16 12.64 -10.50
N ALA A 180 -11.07 12.19 -9.84
CA ALA A 180 -10.76 10.78 -9.69
C ALA A 180 -11.81 10.07 -8.81
N ASP A 181 -12.21 8.87 -9.23
CA ASP A 181 -13.07 8.01 -8.42
C ASP A 181 -12.23 7.31 -7.33
N GLU A 182 -12.43 7.70 -6.08
CA GLU A 182 -11.71 7.12 -4.93
C GLU A 182 -12.06 5.65 -4.69
N THR A 183 -13.19 5.19 -5.20
CA THR A 183 -13.63 3.80 -5.05
C THR A 183 -13.09 2.88 -6.14
N ASP A 184 -12.69 3.45 -7.30
CA ASP A 184 -12.08 2.71 -8.42
C ASP A 184 -10.89 3.46 -9.01
N VAL A 185 -9.85 3.67 -8.21
CA VAL A 185 -8.64 4.39 -8.62
C VAL A 185 -7.96 3.70 -9.80
N LYS A 186 -7.65 4.48 -10.86
CA LYS A 186 -6.95 4.05 -12.07
C LYS A 186 -5.58 4.72 -12.17
N SER A 187 -4.69 4.11 -12.96
CA SER A 187 -3.32 4.63 -13.13
C SER A 187 -3.29 6.07 -13.63
N GLU A 188 -4.19 6.42 -14.56
CA GLU A 188 -4.30 7.76 -15.14
C GLU A 188 -4.80 8.84 -14.19
N ASP A 189 -5.39 8.45 -13.07
CA ASP A 189 -5.90 9.37 -12.05
C ASP A 189 -4.82 9.76 -11.04
N ILE A 190 -3.71 9.03 -11.02
CA ILE A 190 -2.67 9.18 -10.01
C ILE A 190 -1.63 10.22 -10.45
N LEU A 191 -1.51 11.28 -9.66
CA LEU A 191 -0.48 12.31 -9.82
C LEU A 191 0.79 11.98 -9.02
N TYR A 192 0.64 11.31 -7.88
CA TYR A 192 1.75 10.86 -7.04
C TYR A 192 1.34 9.65 -6.21
N PHE A 193 2.29 8.75 -6.01
CA PHE A 193 2.13 7.55 -5.20
C PHE A 193 3.43 7.23 -4.48
N THR A 194 3.37 6.93 -3.20
CA THR A 194 4.50 6.34 -2.47
C THR A 194 4.02 5.60 -1.23
N GLN A 195 4.88 4.80 -0.63
CA GLN A 195 4.67 4.22 0.69
C GLN A 195 5.75 4.74 1.65
N ILE A 196 5.33 5.25 2.77
CA ILE A 196 6.18 5.87 3.78
C ILE A 196 5.99 5.23 5.15
N THR A 197 6.88 5.55 6.06
CA THR A 197 6.78 5.26 7.50
C THR A 197 6.75 6.56 8.29
N ALA A 198 6.48 6.48 9.60
CA ALA A 198 6.54 7.65 10.48
C ALA A 198 7.91 8.35 10.43
N ALA A 199 8.99 7.61 10.15
CA ALA A 199 10.35 8.18 10.06
C ALA A 199 10.57 9.05 8.80
N ASP A 200 9.73 8.90 7.78
CA ASP A 200 9.81 9.69 6.54
C ASP A 200 9.05 11.04 6.66
N ILE A 201 8.37 11.25 7.79
CA ILE A 201 7.62 12.47 8.06
C ILE A 201 8.38 13.28 9.10
N ALA A 202 8.96 14.41 8.66
CA ALA A 202 9.60 15.36 9.55
C ALA A 202 8.59 16.42 10.01
N ASP A 203 8.54 16.69 11.31
CA ASP A 203 7.68 17.74 11.90
C ASP A 203 6.20 17.64 11.52
N ASN A 204 5.67 16.41 11.36
CA ASN A 204 4.30 16.14 10.92
C ASN A 204 3.98 16.74 9.54
N ALA A 205 4.96 16.83 8.66
CA ALA A 205 4.84 17.40 7.34
C ALA A 205 5.43 16.49 6.26
N LEU A 206 4.89 16.61 5.04
CA LEU A 206 5.32 15.88 3.85
C LEU A 206 5.24 16.80 2.63
N THR A 207 6.23 16.71 1.75
CA THR A 207 6.17 17.36 0.44
C THR A 207 5.83 16.34 -0.64
N ILE A 208 4.76 16.60 -1.39
CA ILE A 208 4.35 15.82 -2.55
C ILE A 208 4.89 16.54 -3.80
N PRO A 209 5.80 15.94 -4.57
CA PRO A 209 6.42 16.58 -5.75
C PRO A 209 5.49 16.53 -6.97
N ALA A 210 4.23 16.89 -6.78
CA ALA A 210 3.20 17.04 -7.81
C ALA A 210 2.19 18.10 -7.37
N TYR A 211 1.63 18.84 -8.33
CA TYR A 211 0.53 19.76 -8.08
C TYR A 211 -0.40 19.82 -9.29
N GLU A 212 -1.69 19.68 -9.03
CA GLU A 212 -2.79 20.01 -9.93
C GLU A 212 -3.89 20.69 -9.12
N ALA A 213 -4.55 21.69 -9.69
CA ALA A 213 -5.61 22.43 -9.00
C ALA A 213 -6.78 21.50 -8.64
N GLY A 214 -7.19 21.53 -7.37
CA GLY A 214 -8.27 20.68 -6.87
C GLY A 214 -7.88 19.21 -6.65
N MET A 215 -6.59 18.86 -6.76
CA MET A 215 -6.14 17.50 -6.48
C MET A 215 -6.50 17.05 -5.07
N GLN A 216 -6.70 15.76 -4.94
CA GLN A 216 -7.02 15.11 -3.67
C GLN A 216 -5.77 14.42 -3.12
N ILE A 217 -5.53 14.55 -1.81
CA ILE A 217 -4.44 13.85 -1.13
C ILE A 217 -5.04 12.86 -0.16
N LYS A 218 -4.64 11.62 -0.30
CA LYS A 218 -5.12 10.48 0.47
C LYS A 218 -3.94 9.82 1.17
N LEU A 219 -4.06 9.69 2.49
CA LEU A 219 -3.15 8.92 3.32
C LEU A 219 -3.92 7.67 3.77
N SER A 220 -3.46 6.49 3.37
CA SER A 220 -4.11 5.22 3.69
C SER A 220 -3.20 4.37 4.55
N GLY A 221 -3.68 3.98 5.71
CA GLY A 221 -2.93 3.18 6.67
C GLY A 221 -3.50 3.36 8.08
N ASN A 222 -2.82 2.80 9.07
CA ASN A 222 -3.24 2.92 10.45
C ASN A 222 -2.72 4.24 11.05
N ILE A 223 -3.54 5.30 10.97
CA ILE A 223 -3.27 6.63 11.52
C ILE A 223 -4.30 6.90 12.62
N ASN A 224 -3.88 6.89 13.89
CA ASN A 224 -4.76 7.13 15.04
C ASN A 224 -6.09 6.34 14.98
N GLY A 225 -6.07 5.12 14.48
CA GLY A 225 -7.26 4.31 14.26
C GLY A 225 -8.09 4.69 13.04
N VAL A 226 -7.63 5.63 12.22
CA VAL A 226 -8.25 6.04 10.96
C VAL A 226 -7.51 5.40 9.80
N HIS A 227 -8.23 4.72 8.92
CA HIS A 227 -7.64 3.99 7.80
C HIS A 227 -7.28 4.87 6.60
N THR A 228 -7.98 5.97 6.44
CA THR A 228 -7.81 6.85 5.28
C THR A 228 -8.12 8.28 5.68
N VAL A 229 -7.23 9.19 5.34
CA VAL A 229 -7.41 10.64 5.47
C VAL A 229 -7.36 11.26 4.08
N VAL A 230 -8.32 12.10 3.75
CA VAL A 230 -8.40 12.78 2.44
C VAL A 230 -8.42 14.27 2.66
N LYS A 231 -7.65 14.98 1.86
CA LYS A 231 -7.63 16.45 1.83
C LYS A 231 -7.61 16.94 0.39
N THR A 232 -8.52 17.85 0.07
CA THR A 232 -8.51 18.55 -1.21
C THR A 232 -7.57 19.76 -1.13
N VAL A 233 -6.69 19.89 -2.12
CA VAL A 233 -5.82 21.07 -2.24
C VAL A 233 -6.61 22.21 -2.86
N ALA A 234 -6.65 23.36 -2.16
CA ALA A 234 -7.32 24.53 -2.67
C ALA A 234 -6.74 25.00 -4.01
N GLU A 235 -7.58 25.54 -4.87
CA GLU A 235 -7.22 26.15 -6.15
C GLU A 235 -6.35 27.38 -5.97
#